data_da6d5233eea8b52e090d55f6eefdf0e6
#
_entry.id   da6d5233eea8b52e090d55f6eefdf0e6
#
_cell.length_a   1.000
_cell.length_b   1.000
_cell.length_c   1.000
_cell.angle_alpha   90.00
_cell.angle_beta   90.00
_cell.angle_gamma   90.00
#
_symmetry.space_group_name_H-M   'P 1'
#
loop_
_entity.id
_entity.type
_entity.pdbx_description
1 polymer ?
#
loop_
_entity_poly.entity_id
_entity_poly.type
_entity_poly.pdbx_seq_one_letter_code
_entity_poly.pdbx_strand_id
1 'polypeptide(L)'
;FTEQLLAYVEDNKQLPDNARNFSINLLKEGLKPRPVTRDTRWGIPAPFKGAEDKSIYGWCENVLGYASATLEYFKNRGQTERWRDYWFDKDAVTLYFIGKDNIPFHTMFLPAFLLATHESYNLPTNVCTNEFITFKGQKMSKSRRVGVWLDEPLHLFPADYWRYTLISIRPETRDANFTWKVFLEKVNSDLNDTFGNFVHRTLMFIGRYFDGAVPDPGRLAEGDKRVLRTARSRVERIAKNLENYRLQPALRGVMSLSQLGNQYLNEKQPWKTVK
;
A
#
# COMPACT_ATOMS: atom_id res chain seq x y z
N PHE A 1 30.53 -1.43 -1.47
CA PHE A 1 29.16 -1.80 -1.09
C PHE A 1 28.35 -2.43 -2.23
N THR A 2 28.78 -2.31 -3.51
CA THR A 2 27.98 -2.84 -4.67
C THR A 2 27.68 -4.33 -4.53
N GLU A 3 28.66 -5.16 -4.17
CA GLU A 3 28.45 -6.62 -3.97
C GLU A 3 27.49 -6.91 -2.81
N GLN A 4 27.61 -6.19 -1.69
CA GLN A 4 26.74 -6.35 -0.53
C GLN A 4 25.30 -5.94 -0.85
N LEU A 5 25.12 -4.85 -1.62
CA LEU A 5 23.80 -4.39 -2.07
C LEU A 5 23.18 -5.38 -3.06
N LEU A 6 23.98 -5.94 -3.97
CA LEU A 6 23.53 -6.94 -4.91
C LEU A 6 23.04 -8.21 -4.18
N ALA A 7 23.84 -8.71 -3.24
CA ALA A 7 23.46 -9.84 -2.39
C ALA A 7 22.16 -9.56 -1.63
N TYR A 8 22.05 -8.38 -0.98
CA TYR A 8 20.83 -7.99 -0.28
C TYR A 8 19.59 -8.01 -1.20
N VAL A 9 19.69 -7.47 -2.41
CA VAL A 9 18.54 -7.39 -3.32
C VAL A 9 18.20 -8.75 -3.93
N GLU A 10 19.20 -9.57 -4.27
CA GLU A 10 19.00 -10.91 -4.86
C GLU A 10 18.40 -11.89 -3.84
N ASP A 11 18.84 -11.82 -2.58
CA ASP A 11 18.39 -12.71 -1.50
C ASP A 11 17.05 -12.30 -0.90
N ASN A 12 16.69 -11.02 -0.97
CA ASN A 12 15.45 -10.51 -0.39
C ASN A 12 14.23 -10.87 -1.26
N LYS A 13 13.59 -12.00 -0.94
CA LYS A 13 12.40 -12.50 -1.66
C LYS A 13 11.11 -11.72 -1.33
N GLN A 14 11.14 -10.80 -0.37
CA GLN A 14 9.99 -9.96 -0.04
C GLN A 14 9.91 -8.70 -0.91
N LEU A 15 10.99 -8.30 -1.58
CA LEU A 15 10.97 -7.20 -2.52
C LEU A 15 10.04 -7.54 -3.71
N PRO A 16 9.14 -6.62 -4.11
CA PRO A 16 8.36 -6.75 -5.34
C PRO A 16 9.27 -6.88 -6.56
N ASP A 17 8.82 -7.61 -7.58
CA ASP A 17 9.61 -7.90 -8.77
C ASP A 17 10.10 -6.64 -9.49
N ASN A 18 9.28 -5.58 -9.56
CA ASN A 18 9.67 -4.31 -10.16
C ASN A 18 10.81 -3.65 -9.39
N ALA A 19 10.75 -3.59 -8.05
CA ALA A 19 11.81 -3.02 -7.22
C ALA A 19 13.09 -3.85 -7.31
N ARG A 20 12.98 -5.17 -7.20
CA ARG A 20 14.11 -6.10 -7.25
C ARG A 20 14.82 -6.06 -8.60
N ASN A 21 14.09 -6.22 -9.70
CA ASN A 21 14.67 -6.24 -11.04
C ASN A 21 15.30 -4.90 -11.41
N PHE A 22 14.65 -3.78 -11.09
CA PHE A 22 15.22 -2.45 -11.28
C PHE A 22 16.56 -2.31 -10.55
N SER A 23 16.61 -2.70 -9.28
CA SER A 23 17.82 -2.57 -8.45
C SER A 23 18.96 -3.47 -8.93
N ILE A 24 18.67 -4.73 -9.27
CA ILE A 24 19.67 -5.66 -9.84
C ILE A 24 20.26 -5.11 -11.12
N ASN A 25 19.41 -4.63 -12.04
CA ASN A 25 19.89 -4.09 -13.32
C ASN A 25 20.81 -2.89 -13.10
N LEU A 26 20.39 -1.93 -12.27
CA LEU A 26 21.17 -0.73 -11.99
C LEU A 26 22.52 -1.04 -11.29
N LEU A 27 22.53 -2.02 -10.38
CA LEU A 27 23.75 -2.46 -9.71
C LEU A 27 24.72 -3.17 -10.67
N LYS A 28 24.19 -3.98 -11.60
CA LYS A 28 25.01 -4.69 -12.62
C LYS A 28 25.53 -3.78 -13.74
N GLU A 29 24.80 -2.71 -14.07
CA GLU A 29 25.27 -1.66 -14.99
C GLU A 29 26.42 -0.84 -14.40
N GLY A 30 26.58 -0.85 -13.08
CA GLY A 30 27.59 -0.10 -12.33
C GLY A 30 27.06 1.25 -11.83
N LEU A 31 27.33 1.51 -10.57
CA LEU A 31 26.91 2.76 -9.92
C LEU A 31 27.86 3.90 -10.32
N LYS A 32 27.30 5.02 -10.73
CA LYS A 32 28.04 6.25 -11.01
C LYS A 32 28.14 7.10 -9.75
N PRO A 33 29.27 7.77 -9.48
CA PRO A 33 29.38 8.75 -8.41
C PRO A 33 28.28 9.81 -8.51
N ARG A 34 27.68 10.16 -7.38
CA ARG A 34 26.70 11.23 -7.30
C ARG A 34 27.12 12.26 -6.28
N PRO A 35 26.97 13.56 -6.57
CA PRO A 35 27.28 14.60 -5.61
C PRO A 35 26.31 14.55 -4.43
N VAL A 36 26.85 14.61 -3.21
CA VAL A 36 26.06 14.64 -1.95
C VAL A 36 25.62 16.05 -1.60
N THR A 37 26.04 17.07 -2.37
CA THR A 37 25.67 18.48 -2.17
C THR A 37 24.92 19.04 -3.36
N ARG A 38 24.26 20.16 -3.14
CA ARG A 38 23.58 20.97 -4.17
C ARG A 38 24.00 22.42 -4.07
N ASP A 39 24.08 23.09 -5.22
CA ASP A 39 24.39 24.52 -5.34
C ASP A 39 23.18 25.38 -4.95
N THR A 40 22.76 25.27 -3.72
CA THR A 40 21.68 26.04 -3.10
C THR A 40 21.98 26.25 -1.62
N ARG A 41 21.57 27.40 -1.09
CA ARG A 41 21.63 27.68 0.36
C ARG A 41 20.37 27.24 1.10
N TRP A 42 19.33 26.83 0.38
CA TRP A 42 18.11 26.33 1.01
C TRP A 42 18.26 24.83 1.28
N GLY A 43 18.26 24.47 2.56
CA GLY A 43 18.45 23.09 3.03
C GLY A 43 19.41 23.02 4.22
N ILE A 44 19.85 21.82 4.57
CA ILE A 44 20.86 21.60 5.61
C ILE A 44 22.23 22.02 5.04
N PRO A 45 22.95 22.96 5.70
CA PRO A 45 24.27 23.35 5.25
C PRO A 45 25.22 22.17 5.13
N ALA A 46 25.99 22.10 4.05
CA ALA A 46 26.96 21.05 3.87
C ALA A 46 28.15 21.22 4.84
N PRO A 47 28.47 20.24 5.70
CA PRO A 47 29.54 20.36 6.70
C PRO A 47 30.91 20.03 6.12
N PHE A 48 31.13 20.29 4.81
CA PHE A 48 32.34 19.90 4.11
C PHE A 48 33.17 21.14 3.74
N LYS A 49 34.50 21.07 3.95
CA LYS A 49 35.40 22.12 3.51
C LYS A 49 35.32 22.30 1.99
N GLY A 50 35.14 23.53 1.55
CA GLY A 50 34.91 23.87 0.12
C GLY A 50 33.47 23.71 -0.36
N ALA A 51 32.52 23.53 0.58
CA ALA A 51 31.08 23.45 0.28
C ALA A 51 30.26 24.42 1.17
N GLU A 52 30.84 25.52 1.58
CA GLU A 52 30.30 26.49 2.55
C GLU A 52 29.01 27.16 2.02
N ASP A 53 28.87 27.25 0.69
CA ASP A 53 27.70 27.84 0.01
C ASP A 53 26.71 26.78 -0.48
N LYS A 54 26.86 25.53 -0.09
CA LYS A 54 26.06 24.39 -0.55
C LYS A 54 25.22 23.81 0.57
N SER A 55 24.13 23.14 0.18
CA SER A 55 23.36 22.29 1.09
C SER A 55 23.53 20.81 0.75
N ILE A 56 23.27 19.96 1.74
CA ILE A 56 23.20 18.51 1.54
C ILE A 56 22.07 18.19 0.57
N TYR A 57 22.31 17.24 -0.32
CA TYR A 57 21.28 16.73 -1.20
C TYR A 57 20.18 16.02 -0.40
N GLY A 58 18.94 16.53 -0.50
CA GLY A 58 17.83 16.08 0.33
C GLY A 58 17.61 14.57 0.36
N TRP A 59 17.87 13.84 -0.72
CA TRP A 59 17.76 12.38 -0.70
C TRP A 59 18.87 11.67 0.08
N CYS A 60 19.98 12.32 0.35
CA CYS A 60 21.01 11.77 1.22
C CYS A 60 20.59 11.83 2.70
N GLU A 61 19.85 12.86 3.09
CA GLU A 61 19.38 13.03 4.48
C GLU A 61 18.01 12.41 4.73
N ASN A 62 17.08 12.54 3.78
CA ASN A 62 15.70 12.12 3.97
C ASN A 62 15.53 10.64 4.30
N VAL A 63 16.33 9.77 3.67
CA VAL A 63 16.26 8.33 3.95
C VAL A 63 16.80 7.98 5.34
N LEU A 64 17.74 8.75 5.87
CA LEU A 64 18.22 8.63 7.26
C LEU A 64 17.24 9.21 8.28
N GLY A 65 16.35 10.09 7.81
CA GLY A 65 15.27 10.68 8.60
C GLY A 65 14.36 9.65 9.25
N TYR A 66 14.20 8.47 8.66
CA TYR A 66 13.43 7.37 9.27
C TYR A 66 14.02 6.94 10.62
N ALA A 67 15.34 6.74 10.69
CA ALA A 67 16.02 6.40 11.93
C ALA A 67 15.98 7.56 12.93
N SER A 68 16.22 8.79 12.45
CA SER A 68 16.20 10.00 13.29
C SER A 68 14.81 10.23 13.89
N ALA A 69 13.74 10.04 13.13
CA ALA A 69 12.36 10.18 13.62
C ALA A 69 12.03 9.12 14.68
N THR A 70 12.50 7.89 14.50
CA THR A 70 12.35 6.82 15.52
C THR A 70 13.08 7.18 16.80
N LEU A 71 14.32 7.63 16.70
CA LEU A 71 15.13 8.07 17.84
C LEU A 71 14.44 9.24 18.58
N GLU A 72 14.01 10.27 17.86
CA GLU A 72 13.35 11.44 18.44
C GLU A 72 12.05 11.05 19.15
N TYR A 73 11.26 10.18 18.55
CA TYR A 73 10.01 9.68 19.15
C TYR A 73 10.26 9.06 20.53
N PHE A 74 11.24 8.17 20.66
CA PHE A 74 11.56 7.53 21.94
C PHE A 74 12.27 8.46 22.92
N LYS A 75 13.14 9.36 22.43
CA LYS A 75 13.78 10.40 23.25
C LYS A 75 12.74 11.28 23.94
N ASN A 76 11.73 11.73 23.21
CA ASN A 76 10.65 12.57 23.76
C ASN A 76 9.78 11.84 24.79
N ARG A 77 9.88 10.50 24.89
CA ARG A 77 9.22 9.66 25.90
C ARG A 77 10.13 9.21 27.04
N GLY A 78 11.36 9.71 27.11
CA GLY A 78 12.35 9.28 28.11
C GLY A 78 12.80 7.83 27.94
N GLN A 79 12.66 7.25 26.75
CA GLN A 79 12.98 5.85 26.44
C GLN A 79 14.03 5.78 25.32
N THR A 80 15.07 6.57 25.41
CA THR A 80 16.02 6.86 24.32
C THR A 80 16.59 5.60 23.67
N GLU A 81 16.87 4.54 24.41
CA GLU A 81 17.47 3.32 23.86
C GLU A 81 16.48 2.46 23.04
N ARG A 82 15.16 2.61 23.25
CA ARG A 82 14.17 1.75 22.60
C ARG A 82 14.05 1.90 21.09
N TRP A 83 14.57 2.97 20.48
CA TRP A 83 14.64 3.09 19.03
C TRP A 83 15.45 1.94 18.41
N ARG A 84 16.41 1.39 19.17
CA ARG A 84 17.26 0.27 18.72
C ARG A 84 16.45 -1.02 18.51
N ASP A 85 15.37 -1.23 19.25
CA ASP A 85 14.46 -2.38 19.08
C ASP A 85 13.87 -2.43 17.67
N TYR A 86 13.77 -1.29 17.00
CA TYR A 86 13.20 -1.16 15.64
C TYR A 86 14.25 -1.27 14.52
N TRP A 87 15.50 -0.98 14.84
CA TRP A 87 16.55 -0.87 13.83
C TRP A 87 17.62 -1.95 13.92
N PHE A 88 17.73 -2.64 15.07
CA PHE A 88 18.78 -3.64 15.34
C PHE A 88 18.21 -5.00 15.75
N ASP A 89 16.98 -5.09 16.19
CA ASP A 89 16.36 -6.36 16.52
C ASP A 89 16.12 -7.17 15.23
N LYS A 90 16.61 -8.40 15.19
CA LYS A 90 16.52 -9.29 14.01
C LYS A 90 15.09 -9.66 13.63
N ASP A 91 14.16 -9.59 14.58
CA ASP A 91 12.75 -9.88 14.37
C ASP A 91 11.96 -8.62 13.92
N ALA A 92 12.60 -7.45 13.95
CA ALA A 92 11.96 -6.22 13.47
C ALA A 92 11.83 -6.23 11.95
N VAL A 93 10.64 -5.89 11.48
CA VAL A 93 10.28 -5.82 10.06
C VAL A 93 10.08 -4.36 9.65
N THR A 94 10.80 -3.91 8.62
CA THR A 94 10.66 -2.56 8.09
C THR A 94 10.01 -2.58 6.71
N LEU A 95 8.97 -1.76 6.53
CA LEU A 95 8.15 -1.71 5.33
C LEU A 95 8.10 -0.28 4.80
N TYR A 96 8.44 -0.10 3.53
CA TYR A 96 8.42 1.19 2.87
C TYR A 96 7.38 1.18 1.75
N PHE A 97 6.40 2.08 1.80
CA PHE A 97 5.42 2.27 0.73
C PHE A 97 5.79 3.51 -0.08
N ILE A 98 6.22 3.31 -1.32
CA ILE A 98 6.82 4.36 -2.15
C ILE A 98 6.32 4.31 -3.59
N GLY A 99 6.52 5.41 -4.34
CA GLY A 99 6.44 5.40 -5.80
C GLY A 99 7.71 4.81 -6.43
N LYS A 100 7.61 4.30 -7.65
CA LYS A 100 8.70 3.65 -8.39
C LYS A 100 9.96 4.51 -8.57
N ASP A 101 9.79 5.82 -8.63
CA ASP A 101 10.88 6.78 -8.74
C ASP A 101 11.76 6.84 -7.48
N ASN A 102 11.28 6.32 -6.36
CA ASN A 102 12.00 6.25 -5.08
C ASN A 102 12.66 4.89 -4.82
N ILE A 103 12.56 3.93 -5.73
CA ILE A 103 13.19 2.60 -5.58
C ILE A 103 14.68 2.73 -5.23
N PRO A 104 15.52 3.48 -5.99
CA PRO A 104 16.97 3.51 -5.71
C PRO A 104 17.30 4.07 -4.33
N PHE A 105 16.48 4.97 -3.81
CA PHE A 105 16.72 5.57 -2.49
C PHE A 105 16.44 4.59 -1.34
N HIS A 106 15.57 3.60 -1.53
CA HIS A 106 15.18 2.65 -0.50
C HIS A 106 15.82 1.26 -0.66
N THR A 107 16.23 0.89 -1.88
CA THR A 107 16.88 -0.40 -2.13
C THR A 107 18.41 -0.31 -2.23
N MET A 108 18.96 0.91 -2.40
CA MET A 108 20.39 1.12 -2.56
C MET A 108 20.93 2.20 -1.62
N PHE A 109 20.43 3.46 -1.66
CA PHE A 109 20.97 4.54 -0.85
C PHE A 109 20.82 4.27 0.66
N LEU A 110 19.61 4.00 1.14
CA LEU A 110 19.39 3.69 2.55
C LEU A 110 20.19 2.46 2.99
N PRO A 111 20.14 1.30 2.33
CA PRO A 111 21.01 0.18 2.66
C PRO A 111 22.49 0.51 2.64
N ALA A 112 22.97 1.27 1.66
CA ALA A 112 24.39 1.66 1.60
C ALA A 112 24.79 2.53 2.79
N PHE A 113 23.98 3.49 3.21
CA PHE A 113 24.24 4.32 4.37
C PHE A 113 24.24 3.51 5.67
N LEU A 114 23.28 2.59 5.84
CA LEU A 114 23.23 1.72 7.01
C LEU A 114 24.45 0.79 7.07
N LEU A 115 24.86 0.20 5.95
CA LEU A 115 26.06 -0.62 5.85
C LEU A 115 27.35 0.18 6.13
N ALA A 116 27.40 1.45 5.72
CA ALA A 116 28.55 2.32 5.91
C ALA A 116 28.79 2.73 7.38
N THR A 117 27.81 2.55 8.25
CA THR A 117 28.01 2.76 9.70
C THR A 117 28.87 1.66 10.34
N HIS A 118 29.01 0.52 9.68
CA HIS A 118 29.60 -0.71 10.23
C HIS A 118 28.87 -1.25 11.46
N GLU A 119 27.65 -0.78 11.74
CA GLU A 119 26.76 -1.31 12.75
C GLU A 119 25.78 -2.31 12.12
N SER A 120 25.17 -3.18 12.95
CA SER A 120 24.28 -4.23 12.48
C SER A 120 22.84 -3.73 12.30
N TYR A 121 22.65 -2.64 11.59
CA TYR A 121 21.31 -2.16 11.24
C TYR A 121 20.53 -3.17 10.40
N ASN A 122 19.23 -3.29 10.66
CA ASN A 122 18.34 -4.02 9.77
C ASN A 122 18.17 -3.26 8.46
N LEU A 123 18.41 -3.94 7.35
CA LEU A 123 18.11 -3.41 6.02
C LEU A 123 16.60 -3.49 5.74
N PRO A 124 16.08 -2.71 4.79
CA PRO A 124 14.65 -2.75 4.45
C PRO A 124 14.15 -4.17 4.16
N THR A 125 13.14 -4.61 4.91
CA THR A 125 12.56 -5.93 4.72
C THR A 125 11.73 -5.98 3.46
N ASN A 126 10.89 -4.97 3.22
CA ASN A 126 10.11 -4.85 1.99
C ASN A 126 9.98 -3.38 1.56
N VAL A 127 10.08 -3.16 0.25
CA VAL A 127 9.89 -1.86 -0.39
C VAL A 127 8.71 -1.98 -1.34
N CYS A 128 7.50 -1.76 -0.80
CA CYS A 128 6.22 -1.89 -1.50
C CYS A 128 6.06 -0.75 -2.50
N THR A 129 6.47 -0.97 -3.73
CA THR A 129 6.47 0.07 -4.77
C THR A 129 5.14 0.15 -5.50
N ASN A 130 4.74 1.37 -5.82
CA ASN A 130 3.65 1.65 -6.74
C ASN A 130 4.20 2.26 -8.03
N GLU A 131 3.63 1.87 -9.15
CA GLU A 131 3.73 2.57 -10.40
C GLU A 131 2.97 3.92 -10.33
N PHE A 132 2.87 4.69 -11.42
CA PHE A 132 2.23 5.99 -11.38
C PHE A 132 0.71 5.91 -11.59
N ILE A 133 -0.02 6.84 -10.94
CA ILE A 133 -1.38 7.17 -11.32
C ILE A 133 -1.33 8.40 -12.22
N THR A 134 -1.85 8.27 -13.43
CA THR A 134 -2.06 9.38 -14.37
C THR A 134 -3.48 9.95 -14.21
N PHE A 135 -3.66 11.20 -14.59
CA PHE A 135 -4.97 11.83 -14.67
C PHE A 135 -5.34 12.09 -16.14
N LYS A 136 -6.42 11.43 -16.59
CA LYS A 136 -6.85 11.49 -18.02
C LYS A 136 -5.69 11.18 -19.00
N GLY A 137 -4.87 10.19 -18.68
CA GLY A 137 -3.73 9.77 -19.47
C GLY A 137 -2.49 10.66 -19.36
N GLN A 138 -2.52 11.73 -18.56
CA GLN A 138 -1.40 12.64 -18.39
C GLN A 138 -0.74 12.45 -17.02
N LYS A 139 0.59 12.65 -16.96
CA LYS A 139 1.32 12.69 -15.68
C LYS A 139 0.81 13.86 -14.84
N MET A 140 0.42 13.59 -13.60
CA MET A 140 0.01 14.64 -12.66
C MET A 140 1.13 15.65 -12.44
N SER A 141 0.80 16.94 -12.40
CA SER A 141 1.77 18.03 -12.29
C SER A 141 1.16 19.27 -11.65
N LYS A 142 1.73 19.71 -10.53
CA LYS A 142 1.32 20.95 -9.85
C LYS A 142 1.52 22.18 -10.74
N SER A 143 2.68 22.30 -11.37
CA SER A 143 3.02 23.45 -12.22
C SER A 143 2.14 23.57 -13.46
N ARG A 144 1.70 22.46 -14.03
CA ARG A 144 0.80 22.41 -15.19
C ARG A 144 -0.68 22.34 -14.80
N ARG A 145 -1.01 22.32 -13.52
CA ARG A 145 -2.36 22.16 -12.98
C ARG A 145 -3.08 20.94 -13.55
N VAL A 146 -2.35 19.82 -13.71
CA VAL A 146 -2.91 18.53 -14.13
C VAL A 146 -3.03 17.62 -12.91
N GLY A 147 -4.25 17.27 -12.53
CA GLY A 147 -4.51 16.39 -11.39
C GLY A 147 -5.83 16.73 -10.70
N VAL A 148 -6.01 16.15 -9.54
CA VAL A 148 -7.12 16.41 -8.61
C VAL A 148 -6.50 16.81 -7.28
N TRP A 149 -6.89 17.94 -6.73
CA TRP A 149 -6.41 18.43 -5.43
C TRP A 149 -7.31 17.89 -4.33
N LEU A 150 -6.72 17.47 -3.24
CA LEU A 150 -7.39 16.67 -2.21
C LEU A 150 -8.57 17.40 -1.51
N ASP A 151 -8.52 18.70 -1.42
CA ASP A 151 -9.59 19.55 -0.87
C ASP A 151 -10.89 19.45 -1.70
N GLU A 152 -10.82 19.56 -3.02
CA GLU A 152 -11.99 19.47 -3.89
C GLU A 152 -12.75 18.14 -3.76
N PRO A 153 -12.12 16.96 -3.93
CA PRO A 153 -12.80 15.68 -3.88
C PRO A 153 -13.40 15.37 -2.51
N LEU A 154 -12.79 15.81 -1.42
CA LEU A 154 -13.31 15.57 -0.07
C LEU A 154 -14.55 16.41 0.25
N HIS A 155 -14.77 17.54 -0.44
CA HIS A 155 -16.01 18.28 -0.38
C HIS A 155 -17.15 17.64 -1.20
N LEU A 156 -16.80 16.93 -2.27
CA LEU A 156 -17.78 16.33 -3.16
C LEU A 156 -18.34 14.98 -2.65
N PHE A 157 -17.47 14.15 -2.06
CA PHE A 157 -17.81 12.80 -1.64
C PHE A 157 -17.09 12.39 -0.36
N PRO A 158 -17.68 11.47 0.45
CA PRO A 158 -17.04 10.91 1.63
C PRO A 158 -15.65 10.32 1.33
N ALA A 159 -14.73 10.47 2.28
CA ALA A 159 -13.35 10.00 2.14
C ALA A 159 -13.23 8.49 1.79
N ASP A 160 -14.18 7.67 2.25
CA ASP A 160 -14.14 6.23 2.00
C ASP A 160 -14.40 5.86 0.54
N TYR A 161 -15.15 6.66 -0.20
CA TYR A 161 -15.33 6.47 -1.65
C TYR A 161 -14.01 6.67 -2.39
N TRP A 162 -13.22 7.66 -1.96
CA TRP A 162 -11.90 7.93 -2.50
C TRP A 162 -10.90 6.84 -2.13
N ARG A 163 -10.88 6.41 -0.87
CA ARG A 163 -10.03 5.30 -0.42
C ARG A 163 -10.32 4.03 -1.21
N TYR A 164 -11.60 3.69 -1.35
CA TYR A 164 -12.02 2.53 -2.14
C TYR A 164 -11.54 2.63 -3.58
N THR A 165 -11.85 3.73 -4.25
CA THR A 165 -11.47 3.93 -5.66
C THR A 165 -9.96 3.85 -5.85
N LEU A 166 -9.19 4.59 -5.05
CA LEU A 166 -7.72 4.62 -5.18
C LEU A 166 -7.09 3.25 -4.93
N ILE A 167 -7.55 2.49 -3.93
CA ILE A 167 -7.07 1.13 -3.72
C ILE A 167 -7.51 0.19 -4.85
N SER A 168 -8.72 0.36 -5.39
CA SER A 168 -9.22 -0.49 -6.48
C SER A 168 -8.42 -0.34 -7.78
N ILE A 169 -7.84 0.85 -8.02
CA ILE A 169 -6.99 1.14 -9.17
C ILE A 169 -5.51 1.25 -8.79
N ARG A 170 -5.11 0.84 -7.58
CA ARG A 170 -3.73 0.95 -7.12
C ARG A 170 -2.76 0.38 -8.16
N PRO A 171 -1.75 1.13 -8.60
CA PRO A 171 -0.85 0.72 -9.66
C PRO A 171 0.26 -0.20 -9.10
N GLU A 172 -0.07 -1.46 -8.78
CA GLU A 172 0.89 -2.41 -8.19
C GLU A 172 1.91 -2.96 -9.19
N THR A 173 1.53 -3.10 -10.47
CA THR A 173 2.37 -3.73 -11.50
C THR A 173 2.52 -2.90 -12.77
N ARG A 174 1.67 -1.92 -12.98
CA ARG A 174 1.67 -1.02 -14.14
C ARG A 174 0.99 0.29 -13.78
N ASP A 175 1.27 1.34 -14.53
CA ASP A 175 0.62 2.64 -14.36
C ASP A 175 -0.91 2.50 -14.46
N ALA A 176 -1.62 3.24 -13.64
CA ALA A 176 -3.08 3.33 -13.65
C ALA A 176 -3.52 4.72 -14.12
N ASN A 177 -4.71 4.79 -14.73
CA ASN A 177 -5.27 6.05 -15.18
C ASN A 177 -6.53 6.39 -14.37
N PHE A 178 -6.47 7.47 -13.61
CA PHE A 178 -7.64 8.01 -12.92
C PHE A 178 -8.43 8.94 -13.84
N THR A 179 -9.74 8.73 -13.88
CA THR A 179 -10.72 9.63 -14.48
C THR A 179 -11.96 9.68 -13.59
N TRP A 180 -12.75 10.75 -13.70
CA TRP A 180 -14.04 10.84 -12.99
C TRP A 180 -15.00 9.71 -13.39
N LYS A 181 -14.92 9.23 -14.63
CA LYS A 181 -15.69 8.06 -15.07
C LYS A 181 -15.32 6.81 -14.29
N VAL A 182 -14.02 6.53 -14.12
CA VAL A 182 -13.53 5.40 -13.31
C VAL A 182 -14.00 5.53 -11.86
N PHE A 183 -13.97 6.73 -11.28
CA PHE A 183 -14.47 6.96 -9.92
C PHE A 183 -15.97 6.60 -9.82
N LEU A 184 -16.79 7.14 -10.70
CA LEU A 184 -18.23 6.88 -10.70
C LEU A 184 -18.57 5.39 -10.93
N GLU A 185 -17.85 4.74 -11.86
CA GLU A 185 -18.01 3.30 -12.11
C GLU A 185 -17.67 2.49 -10.85
N LYS A 186 -16.60 2.82 -10.16
CA LYS A 186 -16.18 2.13 -8.94
C LYS A 186 -17.18 2.33 -7.79
N VAL A 187 -17.66 3.54 -7.59
CA VAL A 187 -18.67 3.83 -6.55
C VAL A 187 -20.00 3.17 -6.88
N ASN A 188 -20.51 3.33 -8.09
CA ASN A 188 -21.83 2.82 -8.45
C ASN A 188 -21.82 1.29 -8.56
N SER A 189 -20.95 0.71 -9.37
CA SER A 189 -21.01 -0.73 -9.65
C SER A 189 -20.48 -1.58 -8.48
N ASP A 190 -19.39 -1.15 -7.84
CA ASP A 190 -18.78 -1.95 -6.79
C ASP A 190 -19.47 -1.67 -5.44
N LEU A 191 -19.46 -0.41 -4.97
CA LEU A 191 -19.96 -0.08 -3.64
C LEU A 191 -21.49 -0.10 -3.58
N ASN A 192 -22.18 0.50 -4.54
CA ASN A 192 -23.65 0.55 -4.52
C ASN A 192 -24.28 -0.77 -5.00
N ASP A 193 -24.02 -1.17 -6.25
CA ASP A 193 -24.76 -2.27 -6.88
C ASP A 193 -24.30 -3.65 -6.38
N THR A 194 -23.05 -3.80 -5.99
CA THR A 194 -22.53 -5.09 -5.50
C THR A 194 -22.61 -5.19 -3.99
N PHE A 195 -21.87 -4.35 -3.27
CA PHE A 195 -21.78 -4.43 -1.81
C PHE A 195 -23.04 -3.90 -1.13
N GLY A 196 -23.46 -2.69 -1.47
CA GLY A 196 -24.63 -2.03 -0.88
C GLY A 196 -25.91 -2.84 -1.11
N ASN A 197 -26.11 -3.35 -2.32
CA ASN A 197 -27.25 -4.20 -2.65
C ASN A 197 -27.25 -5.50 -1.81
N PHE A 198 -26.10 -6.16 -1.65
CA PHE A 198 -26.03 -7.36 -0.81
C PHE A 198 -26.40 -7.06 0.64
N VAL A 199 -25.80 -6.02 1.22
CA VAL A 199 -26.04 -5.62 2.61
C VAL A 199 -27.52 -5.19 2.79
N HIS A 200 -28.00 -4.31 1.93
CA HIS A 200 -29.36 -3.80 1.98
C HIS A 200 -30.41 -4.93 1.87
N ARG A 201 -30.28 -5.80 0.89
CA ARG A 201 -31.22 -6.93 0.71
C ARG A 201 -31.23 -7.86 1.90
N THR A 202 -30.04 -8.16 2.46
CA THR A 202 -29.93 -9.04 3.63
C THR A 202 -30.56 -8.40 4.87
N LEU A 203 -30.23 -7.17 5.19
CA LEU A 203 -30.72 -6.48 6.38
C LEU A 203 -32.23 -6.19 6.29
N MET A 204 -32.70 -5.74 5.12
CA MET A 204 -34.14 -5.53 4.90
C MET A 204 -34.93 -6.82 5.01
N PHE A 205 -34.40 -7.93 4.54
CA PHE A 205 -35.03 -9.24 4.69
C PHE A 205 -35.12 -9.67 6.15
N ILE A 206 -34.04 -9.54 6.91
CA ILE A 206 -34.00 -9.85 8.36
C ILE A 206 -34.97 -8.93 9.10
N GLY A 207 -34.94 -7.63 8.86
CA GLY A 207 -35.87 -6.69 9.49
C GLY A 207 -37.35 -6.98 9.21
N ARG A 208 -37.66 -7.35 7.96
CA ARG A 208 -39.06 -7.58 7.55
C ARG A 208 -39.66 -8.89 8.05
N TYR A 209 -38.85 -9.96 8.12
CA TYR A 209 -39.36 -11.31 8.37
C TYR A 209 -38.95 -11.91 9.70
N PHE A 210 -37.99 -11.29 10.41
CA PHE A 210 -37.42 -11.80 11.65
C PHE A 210 -37.23 -10.70 12.73
N ASP A 211 -37.98 -9.62 12.64
CA ASP A 211 -37.96 -8.49 13.60
C ASP A 211 -36.56 -7.95 13.90
N GLY A 212 -35.67 -8.00 12.90
CA GLY A 212 -34.28 -7.54 13.02
C GLY A 212 -33.32 -8.52 13.71
N ALA A 213 -33.80 -9.67 14.18
CA ALA A 213 -32.97 -10.71 14.78
C ALA A 213 -32.52 -11.74 13.73
N VAL A 214 -31.28 -12.13 13.74
CA VAL A 214 -30.77 -13.21 12.88
C VAL A 214 -31.31 -14.55 13.43
N PRO A 215 -32.11 -15.31 12.65
CA PRO A 215 -32.67 -16.57 13.12
C PRO A 215 -31.58 -17.64 13.24
N ASP A 216 -31.84 -18.62 14.12
CA ASP A 216 -30.98 -19.78 14.20
C ASP A 216 -30.92 -20.53 12.85
N PRO A 217 -29.75 -20.96 12.40
CA PRO A 217 -29.61 -21.70 11.17
C PRO A 217 -30.26 -23.08 11.34
N GLY A 218 -31.20 -23.43 10.51
CA GLY A 218 -31.72 -24.78 10.45
C GLY A 218 -30.69 -25.76 9.88
N ARG A 219 -31.14 -26.93 9.42
CA ARG A 219 -30.26 -27.94 8.80
C ARG A 219 -29.73 -27.40 7.48
N LEU A 220 -28.40 -27.20 7.40
CA LEU A 220 -27.73 -26.72 6.20
C LEU A 220 -27.71 -27.82 5.11
N ALA A 221 -28.20 -27.51 3.93
CA ALA A 221 -28.04 -28.32 2.74
C ALA A 221 -26.60 -28.29 2.20
N GLU A 222 -26.24 -29.21 1.32
CA GLU A 222 -24.89 -29.26 0.75
C GLU A 222 -24.54 -27.99 -0.05
N GLY A 223 -25.50 -27.35 -0.71
CA GLY A 223 -25.32 -26.06 -1.36
C GLY A 223 -24.90 -24.95 -0.39
N ASP A 224 -25.52 -24.91 0.79
CA ASP A 224 -25.23 -23.92 1.83
C ASP A 224 -23.83 -24.13 2.40
N LYS A 225 -23.47 -25.37 2.71
CA LYS A 225 -22.14 -25.74 3.17
C LYS A 225 -21.06 -25.39 2.11
N ARG A 226 -21.35 -25.59 0.82
CA ARG A 226 -20.44 -25.20 -0.27
C ARG A 226 -20.18 -23.71 -0.30
N VAL A 227 -21.23 -22.89 -0.19
CA VAL A 227 -21.12 -21.42 -0.14
C VAL A 227 -20.26 -20.99 1.06
N LEU A 228 -20.51 -21.55 2.24
CA LEU A 228 -19.73 -21.24 3.45
C LEU A 228 -18.25 -21.64 3.29
N ARG A 229 -17.95 -22.82 2.72
CA ARG A 229 -16.56 -23.22 2.42
C ARG A 229 -15.90 -22.28 1.44
N THR A 230 -16.60 -21.88 0.39
CA THR A 230 -16.11 -20.91 -0.60
C THR A 230 -15.82 -19.54 0.05
N ALA A 231 -16.71 -19.07 0.92
CA ALA A 231 -16.53 -17.80 1.62
C ALA A 231 -15.27 -17.87 2.51
N ARG A 232 -15.09 -18.93 3.32
CA ARG A 232 -13.91 -19.13 4.16
C ARG A 232 -12.61 -19.13 3.34
N SER A 233 -12.55 -19.89 2.26
CA SER A 233 -11.38 -19.93 1.37
C SER A 233 -11.06 -18.57 0.75
N ARG A 234 -12.09 -17.74 0.43
CA ARG A 234 -11.88 -16.37 -0.03
C ARG A 234 -11.32 -15.49 1.07
N VAL A 235 -11.82 -15.58 2.31
CA VAL A 235 -11.31 -14.84 3.46
C VAL A 235 -9.83 -15.15 3.70
N GLU A 236 -9.44 -16.42 3.70
CA GLU A 236 -8.04 -16.84 3.86
C GLU A 236 -7.13 -16.23 2.77
N ARG A 237 -7.60 -16.21 1.52
CA ARG A 237 -6.88 -15.62 0.41
C ARG A 237 -6.80 -14.09 0.53
N ILE A 238 -7.86 -13.42 1.02
CA ILE A 238 -7.86 -11.98 1.31
C ILE A 238 -6.81 -11.67 2.37
N ALA A 239 -6.80 -12.41 3.48
CA ALA A 239 -5.83 -12.25 4.57
C ALA A 239 -4.40 -12.40 4.03
N LYS A 240 -4.11 -13.48 3.29
CA LYS A 240 -2.81 -13.70 2.66
C LYS A 240 -2.40 -12.56 1.71
N ASN A 241 -3.33 -11.98 0.96
CA ASN A 241 -3.02 -10.82 0.12
C ASN A 241 -2.69 -9.58 0.96
N LEU A 242 -3.41 -9.32 2.06
CA LEU A 242 -3.13 -8.21 2.97
C LEU A 242 -1.76 -8.38 3.64
N GLU A 243 -1.46 -9.56 4.16
CA GLU A 243 -0.17 -9.89 4.78
C GLU A 243 1.02 -9.71 3.80
N ASN A 244 0.77 -9.89 2.50
CA ASN A 244 1.76 -9.66 1.45
C ASN A 244 1.65 -8.28 0.78
N TYR A 245 0.93 -7.34 1.39
CA TYR A 245 0.76 -5.94 0.92
C TYR A 245 0.16 -5.80 -0.48
N ARG A 246 -0.54 -6.83 -0.95
CA ARG A 246 -1.24 -6.87 -2.24
C ARG A 246 -2.67 -6.36 -2.06
N LEU A 247 -2.80 -5.03 -1.89
CA LEU A 247 -4.05 -4.41 -1.46
C LEU A 247 -5.14 -4.46 -2.53
N GLN A 248 -4.79 -4.31 -3.82
CA GLN A 248 -5.76 -4.39 -4.90
C GLN A 248 -6.37 -5.81 -5.04
N PRO A 249 -5.59 -6.91 -5.06
CA PRO A 249 -6.14 -8.26 -5.02
C PRO A 249 -6.95 -8.57 -3.76
N ALA A 250 -6.55 -8.03 -2.60
CA ALA A 250 -7.32 -8.17 -1.36
C ALA A 250 -8.70 -7.52 -1.50
N LEU A 251 -8.76 -6.27 -1.97
CA LEU A 251 -10.01 -5.54 -2.18
C LEU A 251 -10.92 -6.26 -3.18
N ARG A 252 -10.38 -6.75 -4.31
CA ARG A 252 -11.14 -7.59 -5.25
C ARG A 252 -11.70 -8.85 -4.59
N GLY A 253 -10.94 -9.44 -3.69
CA GLY A 253 -11.38 -10.59 -2.89
C GLY A 253 -12.60 -10.24 -2.03
N VAL A 254 -12.57 -9.11 -1.33
CA VAL A 254 -13.71 -8.62 -0.52
C VAL A 254 -14.95 -8.41 -1.37
N MET A 255 -14.83 -7.75 -2.53
CA MET A 255 -15.96 -7.54 -3.44
C MET A 255 -16.51 -8.88 -3.98
N SER A 256 -15.66 -9.87 -4.18
CA SER A 256 -16.09 -11.20 -4.58
C SER A 256 -16.91 -11.93 -3.51
N LEU A 257 -16.75 -11.63 -2.23
CA LEU A 257 -17.61 -12.14 -1.16
C LEU A 257 -19.03 -11.57 -1.28
N SER A 258 -19.16 -10.26 -1.53
CA SER A 258 -20.45 -9.63 -1.74
C SER A 258 -21.17 -10.19 -2.97
N GLN A 259 -20.44 -10.45 -4.06
CA GLN A 259 -20.98 -11.13 -5.24
C GLN A 259 -21.47 -12.55 -4.92
N LEU A 260 -20.70 -13.33 -4.15
CA LEU A 260 -21.11 -14.66 -3.69
C LEU A 260 -22.41 -14.60 -2.88
N GLY A 261 -22.52 -13.62 -1.97
CA GLY A 261 -23.73 -13.40 -1.20
C GLY A 261 -24.94 -13.04 -2.08
N ASN A 262 -24.77 -12.12 -3.04
CA ASN A 262 -25.84 -11.77 -3.99
C ASN A 262 -26.28 -12.97 -4.84
N GLN A 263 -25.33 -13.79 -5.32
CA GLN A 263 -25.64 -15.02 -6.06
C GLN A 263 -26.44 -16.00 -5.20
N TYR A 264 -25.99 -16.24 -3.96
CA TYR A 264 -26.67 -17.12 -3.04
C TYR A 264 -28.11 -16.67 -2.71
N LEU A 265 -28.31 -15.37 -2.47
CA LEU A 265 -29.66 -14.81 -2.27
C LEU A 265 -30.56 -14.99 -3.51
N ASN A 266 -29.99 -14.83 -4.71
CA ASN A 266 -30.73 -15.03 -5.95
C ASN A 266 -31.09 -16.53 -6.20
N GLU A 267 -30.19 -17.44 -5.87
CA GLU A 267 -30.43 -18.89 -5.98
C GLU A 267 -31.48 -19.37 -4.97
N LYS A 268 -31.41 -18.93 -3.72
CA LYS A 268 -32.28 -19.36 -2.64
C LYS A 268 -33.66 -18.69 -2.66
N GLN A 269 -33.72 -17.46 -3.14
CA GLN A 269 -34.94 -16.64 -3.18
C GLN A 269 -35.73 -16.69 -1.86
N PRO A 270 -35.15 -16.37 -0.71
CA PRO A 270 -35.75 -16.59 0.61
C PRO A 270 -37.10 -15.85 0.76
N TRP A 271 -37.30 -14.75 0.04
CA TRP A 271 -38.58 -14.02 -0.01
C TRP A 271 -39.75 -14.81 -0.62
N LYS A 272 -39.49 -15.93 -1.30
CA LYS A 272 -40.52 -16.85 -1.82
C LYS A 272 -40.85 -17.99 -0.86
N THR A 273 -39.95 -18.29 0.08
CA THR A 273 -40.05 -19.45 0.96
C THR A 273 -40.49 -19.09 2.39
N VAL A 274 -40.28 -17.86 2.81
CA VAL A 274 -40.85 -17.35 4.09
C VAL A 274 -42.34 -17.08 3.94
N LYS A 275 -43.14 -17.75 4.75
CA LYS A 275 -44.58 -17.57 4.85
C LYS A 275 -44.93 -16.60 5.96
#